data_05870c2eed1545f8ecb349526c9e94f1
#
_entry.id   05870c2eed1545f8ecb349526c9e94f1
#
_cell.length_a   1.000
_cell.length_b   1.000
_cell.length_c   1.000
_cell.angle_alpha   90.00
_cell.angle_beta   90.00
_cell.angle_gamma   90.00
#
_symmetry.space_group_name_H-M   'P 1'
#
loop_
_entity.id
_entity.type
_entity.pdbx_description
1 polymer ?
#
loop_
_entity_poly.entity_id
_entity_poly.type
_entity_poly.pdbx_seq_one_letter_code
_entity_poly.pdbx_strand_id
1 'polypeptide(L)'
;MSWTSAGYRSGEDRQRHDTAEESVGASHALLPFSEARYAAHVATVCERIGAGRFVSFELWPPRSPESASALEAALDELAGLGPAFVAITYGAGGSTRERTHDLVVRLVDSPMLPLAHLTCAAHGRAELIDLMGRYRRAGVDNLLALHGDPPLSATEELPEGDLRYAVELVRLARELGFPGVGVALHPEGHPAAMSREADWKHQSAKLAEADFGLTQFFHRADDYFALVEEMHARGADAPVLPGVMPITNVRQVERMAAMSGTSIPDELGEKLLAVADRPDLVRQVGVEHATLLCRRLLDGGAPGLHFYTMNRAAATMEVCANLGWESAAVR
;
A
#
# COMPACT_ATOMS: atom_id res chain seq x y z
N MET A 1 -31.98 38.76 -19.68
CA MET A 1 -33.23 38.87 -18.92
C MET A 1 -32.87 38.71 -17.48
N SER A 2 -32.92 39.82 -16.78
CA SER A 2 -32.63 39.99 -15.35
C SER A 2 -33.78 39.50 -14.48
N TRP A 3 -33.47 38.89 -13.32
CA TRP A 3 -34.37 38.94 -12.17
C TRP A 3 -33.58 39.24 -10.90
N THR A 4 -34.04 40.31 -10.29
CA THR A 4 -33.54 41.05 -9.14
C THR A 4 -34.01 40.43 -7.82
N SER A 5 -33.16 40.58 -6.83
CA SER A 5 -33.31 40.69 -5.38
C SER A 5 -34.70 40.90 -4.79
N ALA A 6 -35.00 40.17 -3.69
CA ALA A 6 -35.82 40.71 -2.61
C ALA A 6 -35.29 40.20 -1.25
N GLY A 7 -34.88 41.17 -0.46
CA GLY A 7 -34.50 41.00 0.93
C GLY A 7 -35.73 40.86 1.87
N TYR A 8 -35.48 40.32 3.03
CA TYR A 8 -36.37 40.49 4.19
C TYR A 8 -35.51 40.67 5.47
N ARG A 9 -35.97 41.65 6.25
CA ARG A 9 -35.34 42.18 7.46
C ARG A 9 -35.76 41.43 8.73
N SER A 10 -34.82 41.34 9.63
CA SER A 10 -34.86 41.53 11.10
C SER A 10 -36.07 41.10 11.92
N GLY A 11 -35.80 40.34 12.94
CA GLY A 11 -36.62 40.20 14.17
C GLY A 11 -35.73 39.67 15.29
N GLU A 12 -35.31 40.60 16.18
CA GLU A 12 -34.67 40.29 17.44
C GLU A 12 -35.70 39.57 18.34
N ASP A 13 -35.30 38.47 18.94
CA ASP A 13 -35.81 38.15 20.26
C ASP A 13 -34.77 37.43 21.12
N ARG A 14 -34.50 38.10 22.27
CA ARG A 14 -33.61 37.61 23.33
C ARG A 14 -34.40 36.66 24.22
N GLN A 15 -33.94 35.42 24.29
CA GLN A 15 -34.19 34.66 25.52
C GLN A 15 -32.92 33.97 25.98
N ARG A 16 -32.48 34.41 27.15
CA ARG A 16 -31.44 33.75 27.95
C ARG A 16 -31.98 32.44 28.48
N HIS A 17 -31.24 31.36 28.31
CA HIS A 17 -31.26 30.23 29.19
C HIS A 17 -29.82 29.83 29.50
N ASP A 18 -29.46 30.05 30.76
CA ASP A 18 -28.39 29.35 31.46
C ASP A 18 -28.63 27.84 31.35
N THR A 19 -27.59 27.09 31.04
CA THR A 19 -27.28 25.85 31.76
C THR A 19 -26.03 25.16 31.19
N ALA A 20 -25.12 24.92 32.15
CA ALA A 20 -24.20 23.79 32.24
C ALA A 20 -23.20 23.56 31.10
N GLU A 21 -22.04 24.08 31.30
CA GLU A 21 -20.77 23.54 30.84
C GLU A 21 -20.59 22.12 31.40
N GLU A 22 -20.88 21.10 30.63
CA GLU A 22 -20.26 19.79 30.84
C GLU A 22 -18.99 19.71 30.00
N SER A 23 -17.88 20.00 30.65
CA SER A 23 -16.56 19.74 30.17
C SER A 23 -16.31 18.22 30.07
N VAL A 24 -16.50 17.64 28.90
CA VAL A 24 -15.94 16.32 28.61
C VAL A 24 -14.49 16.52 28.15
N GLY A 25 -13.65 16.78 29.12
CA GLY A 25 -12.20 16.68 29.00
C GLY A 25 -11.80 15.21 28.94
N ALA A 26 -11.85 14.58 27.81
CA ALA A 26 -11.09 13.35 27.57
C ALA A 26 -9.61 13.72 27.44
N SER A 27 -8.97 13.90 28.58
CA SER A 27 -7.52 13.89 28.70
C SER A 27 -7.03 12.50 28.28
N HIS A 28 -6.61 12.37 27.02
CA HIS A 28 -5.73 11.27 26.62
C HIS A 28 -4.40 11.50 27.33
N ALA A 29 -4.30 11.00 28.55
CA ALA A 29 -3.04 10.89 29.26
C ALA A 29 -2.11 10.03 28.38
N LEU A 30 -1.13 10.67 27.76
CA LEU A 30 -0.01 10.02 27.10
C LEU A 30 0.65 9.10 28.15
N LEU A 31 0.47 7.80 28.00
CA LEU A 31 1.16 6.82 28.83
C LEU A 31 2.67 7.10 28.70
N PRO A 32 3.42 7.06 29.81
CA PRO A 32 4.85 7.33 29.78
C PRO A 32 5.53 6.31 28.87
N PHE A 33 6.39 6.82 28.03
CA PHE A 33 7.24 6.09 27.11
C PHE A 33 7.99 5.00 27.90
N SER A 34 7.59 3.74 27.78
CA SER A 34 8.33 2.67 28.42
C SER A 34 9.56 2.37 27.55
N GLU A 35 10.75 2.77 28.01
CA GLU A 35 12.04 2.42 27.45
C GLU A 35 12.21 0.89 27.28
N ALA A 36 11.43 0.09 27.98
CA ALA A 36 11.40 -1.37 27.87
C ALA A 36 10.91 -1.90 26.50
N ARG A 37 10.10 -1.12 25.74
CA ARG A 37 9.70 -1.52 24.37
C ARG A 37 10.81 -1.30 23.34
N TYR A 38 11.75 -0.40 23.58
CA TYR A 38 12.91 -0.18 22.71
C TYR A 38 13.95 -1.31 22.79
N ALA A 39 13.91 -2.13 23.84
CA ALA A 39 14.82 -3.25 24.02
C ALA A 39 14.32 -4.55 23.35
N ALA A 40 13.04 -4.64 22.98
CA ALA A 40 12.55 -5.71 22.14
C ALA A 40 12.85 -5.35 20.69
N HIS A 41 13.80 -6.02 20.07
CA HIS A 41 14.13 -5.87 18.65
C HIS A 41 12.87 -6.14 17.82
N VAL A 42 12.24 -5.07 17.32
CA VAL A 42 11.10 -5.20 16.42
C VAL A 42 11.65 -5.61 15.07
N ALA A 43 11.27 -6.79 14.56
CA ALA A 43 11.74 -7.29 13.28
C ALA A 43 11.44 -6.29 12.17
N THR A 44 12.43 -6.00 11.33
CA THR A 44 12.24 -5.21 10.11
C THR A 44 11.64 -6.06 9.00
N VAL A 45 11.06 -5.41 7.99
CA VAL A 45 10.65 -6.12 6.75
C VAL A 45 11.86 -6.86 6.17
N CYS A 46 13.05 -6.24 6.16
CA CYS A 46 14.27 -6.87 5.63
C CYS A 46 14.64 -8.17 6.34
N GLU A 47 14.56 -8.21 7.67
CA GLU A 47 14.81 -9.43 8.43
C GLU A 47 13.79 -10.53 8.12
N ARG A 48 12.52 -10.16 7.96
CA ARG A 48 11.45 -11.11 7.63
C ARG A 48 11.62 -11.68 6.22
N ILE A 49 11.92 -10.84 5.22
CA ILE A 49 12.13 -11.30 3.84
C ILE A 49 13.45 -12.05 3.66
N GLY A 50 14.47 -11.77 4.48
CA GLY A 50 15.75 -12.49 4.50
C GLY A 50 15.69 -13.86 5.15
N ALA A 51 14.63 -14.18 5.89
CA ALA A 51 14.49 -15.46 6.61
C ALA A 51 14.11 -16.65 5.68
N GLY A 52 13.79 -16.40 4.42
CA GLY A 52 13.39 -17.43 3.45
C GLY A 52 12.20 -17.01 2.59
N ARG A 53 11.60 -17.96 1.88
CA ARG A 53 10.40 -17.67 1.07
C ARG A 53 9.27 -17.16 1.96
N PHE A 54 8.61 -16.09 1.53
CA PHE A 54 7.54 -15.44 2.29
C PHE A 54 6.36 -15.07 1.39
N VAL A 55 5.22 -14.81 2.04
CA VAL A 55 4.09 -14.08 1.49
C VAL A 55 3.87 -12.80 2.29
N SER A 56 3.35 -11.78 1.65
CA SER A 56 2.94 -10.51 2.25
C SER A 56 1.71 -9.97 1.52
N PHE A 57 0.99 -9.07 2.16
CA PHE A 57 -0.31 -8.62 1.65
C PHE A 57 -0.42 -7.11 1.71
N GLU A 58 -1.14 -6.54 0.72
CA GLU A 58 -1.59 -5.17 0.77
C GLU A 58 -3.06 -5.11 1.16
N LEU A 59 -3.36 -4.23 2.10
CA LEU A 59 -4.70 -3.95 2.59
C LEU A 59 -5.01 -2.46 2.50
N TRP A 60 -6.28 -2.14 2.32
CA TRP A 60 -6.78 -0.77 2.25
C TRP A 60 -7.49 -0.38 3.54
N PRO A 61 -7.27 0.85 4.05
CA PRO A 61 -8.05 1.37 5.16
C PRO A 61 -9.54 1.38 4.81
N PRO A 62 -10.42 0.96 5.73
CA PRO A 62 -11.84 0.88 5.46
C PRO A 62 -12.46 2.27 5.29
N ARG A 63 -13.46 2.37 4.41
CA ARG A 63 -14.18 3.64 4.13
C ARG A 63 -15.62 3.63 4.63
N SER A 64 -16.14 2.48 5.02
CA SER A 64 -17.48 2.27 5.56
C SER A 64 -17.48 1.11 6.56
N PRO A 65 -18.52 0.94 7.39
CA PRO A 65 -18.65 -0.20 8.29
C PRO A 65 -18.57 -1.56 7.57
N GLU A 66 -19.16 -1.67 6.37
CA GLU A 66 -19.13 -2.89 5.56
C GLU A 66 -17.69 -3.21 5.11
N SER A 67 -16.94 -2.20 4.66
CA SER A 67 -15.54 -2.38 4.27
C SER A 67 -14.64 -2.66 5.49
N ALA A 68 -15.00 -2.20 6.69
CA ALA A 68 -14.33 -2.57 7.92
C ALA A 68 -14.53 -4.04 8.26
N SER A 69 -15.76 -4.55 8.17
CA SER A 69 -16.05 -5.98 8.38
C SER A 69 -15.32 -6.87 7.35
N ALA A 70 -15.26 -6.45 6.09
CA ALA A 70 -14.52 -7.15 5.05
C ALA A 70 -13.00 -7.18 5.33
N LEU A 71 -12.45 -6.07 5.84
CA LEU A 71 -11.04 -6.00 6.24
C LEU A 71 -10.73 -6.94 7.41
N GLU A 72 -11.56 -6.96 8.46
CA GLU A 72 -11.38 -7.86 9.60
C GLU A 72 -11.40 -9.33 9.14
N ALA A 73 -12.37 -9.72 8.33
CA ALA A 73 -12.43 -11.07 7.79
C ALA A 73 -11.18 -11.43 6.96
N ALA A 74 -10.72 -10.48 6.12
CA ALA A 74 -9.50 -10.69 5.34
C ALA A 74 -8.24 -10.81 6.21
N LEU A 75 -8.13 -10.00 7.28
CA LEU A 75 -7.03 -10.09 8.24
C LEU A 75 -6.99 -11.45 8.93
N ASP A 76 -8.15 -11.94 9.41
CA ASP A 76 -8.27 -13.23 10.09
C ASP A 76 -7.86 -14.39 9.15
N GLU A 77 -8.35 -14.40 7.90
CA GLU A 77 -8.02 -15.44 6.92
C GLU A 77 -6.52 -15.40 6.54
N LEU A 78 -5.98 -14.21 6.24
CA LEU A 78 -4.61 -14.04 5.77
C LEU A 78 -3.57 -14.25 6.89
N ALA A 79 -3.92 -13.98 8.15
CA ALA A 79 -3.04 -14.23 9.28
C ALA A 79 -2.63 -15.71 9.38
N GLY A 80 -3.51 -16.63 8.97
CA GLY A 80 -3.24 -18.06 8.92
C GLY A 80 -2.07 -18.45 8.00
N LEU A 81 -1.71 -17.61 7.03
CA LEU A 81 -0.55 -17.85 6.13
C LEU A 81 0.79 -17.39 6.73
N GLY A 82 0.81 -16.74 7.90
CA GLY A 82 2.02 -16.26 8.56
C GLY A 82 2.76 -15.21 7.71
N PRO A 83 2.11 -14.10 7.31
CA PRO A 83 2.73 -13.12 6.42
C PRO A 83 4.00 -12.51 7.01
N ALA A 84 5.00 -12.26 6.17
CA ALA A 84 6.21 -11.55 6.58
C ALA A 84 5.88 -10.12 7.02
N PHE A 85 4.98 -9.46 6.30
CA PHE A 85 4.47 -8.13 6.62
C PHE A 85 3.10 -7.89 5.96
N VAL A 86 2.42 -6.86 6.42
CA VAL A 86 1.18 -6.37 5.82
C VAL A 86 1.33 -4.89 5.48
N ALA A 87 1.24 -4.56 4.20
CA ALA A 87 1.31 -3.19 3.70
C ALA A 87 -0.07 -2.52 3.80
N ILE A 88 -0.09 -1.29 4.29
CA ILE A 88 -1.32 -0.50 4.43
C ILE A 88 -1.25 0.70 3.52
N THR A 89 -2.17 0.75 2.54
CA THR A 89 -2.16 1.80 1.53
C THR A 89 -2.44 3.19 2.09
N TYR A 90 -1.84 4.18 1.46
CA TYR A 90 -2.11 5.60 1.69
C TYR A 90 -3.02 6.11 0.56
N GLY A 91 -4.18 6.65 0.88
CA GLY A 91 -5.13 7.07 -0.16
C GLY A 91 -4.58 8.23 -0.99
N ALA A 92 -4.89 8.22 -2.29
CA ALA A 92 -4.50 9.27 -3.22
C ALA A 92 -4.87 10.67 -2.67
N GLY A 93 -3.93 11.62 -2.76
CA GLY A 93 -4.08 12.96 -2.19
C GLY A 93 -4.29 12.99 -0.67
N GLY A 94 -3.88 11.96 0.07
CA GLY A 94 -4.04 11.90 1.53
C GLY A 94 -5.46 11.64 2.02
N SER A 95 -6.38 11.22 1.16
CA SER A 95 -7.83 11.07 1.46
C SER A 95 -8.15 10.05 2.58
N THR A 96 -7.20 9.17 2.92
CA THR A 96 -7.36 8.16 3.98
C THR A 96 -6.37 8.32 5.13
N ARG A 97 -5.68 9.45 5.23
CA ARG A 97 -4.54 9.68 6.15
C ARG A 97 -4.79 9.16 7.57
N GLU A 98 -5.83 9.65 8.24
CA GLU A 98 -6.12 9.25 9.63
C GLU A 98 -6.46 7.76 9.72
N ARG A 99 -7.27 7.24 8.81
CA ARG A 99 -7.63 5.82 8.79
C ARG A 99 -6.45 4.90 8.50
N THR A 100 -5.52 5.32 7.63
CA THR A 100 -4.27 4.62 7.38
C THR A 100 -3.44 4.59 8.67
N HIS A 101 -3.28 5.74 9.33
CA HIS A 101 -2.55 5.84 10.58
C HIS A 101 -3.14 4.92 11.65
N ASP A 102 -4.45 4.98 11.89
CA ASP A 102 -5.14 4.17 12.89
C ASP A 102 -4.96 2.67 12.63
N LEU A 103 -5.10 2.23 11.37
CA LEU A 103 -4.92 0.83 11.01
C LEU A 103 -3.48 0.37 11.20
N VAL A 104 -2.50 1.17 10.75
CA VAL A 104 -1.08 0.85 10.91
C VAL A 104 -0.70 0.72 12.38
N VAL A 105 -1.11 1.68 13.22
CA VAL A 105 -0.82 1.66 14.67
C VAL A 105 -1.48 0.46 15.35
N ARG A 106 -2.73 0.14 15.00
CA ARG A 106 -3.42 -1.06 15.51
C ARG A 106 -2.66 -2.34 15.21
N LEU A 107 -2.06 -2.46 14.03
CA LEU A 107 -1.35 -3.67 13.62
C LEU A 107 0.02 -3.84 14.31
N VAL A 108 0.58 -2.80 14.93
CA VAL A 108 1.85 -2.92 15.67
C VAL A 108 1.75 -3.94 16.82
N ASP A 109 0.60 -4.01 17.48
CA ASP A 109 0.36 -4.95 18.58
C ASP A 109 -0.16 -6.33 18.08
N SER A 110 -0.22 -6.56 16.76
CA SER A 110 -0.62 -7.83 16.16
C SER A 110 0.60 -8.67 15.75
N PRO A 111 0.43 -9.98 15.46
CA PRO A 111 1.51 -10.80 14.92
C PRO A 111 1.93 -10.41 13.49
N MET A 112 1.17 -9.55 12.83
CA MET A 112 1.43 -9.07 11.48
C MET A 112 2.25 -7.79 11.52
N LEU A 113 3.47 -7.82 10.96
CA LEU A 113 4.34 -6.64 10.89
C LEU A 113 3.76 -5.60 9.92
N PRO A 114 3.42 -4.37 10.37
CA PRO A 114 2.90 -3.34 9.49
C PRO A 114 4.01 -2.70 8.64
N LEU A 115 3.73 -2.51 7.35
CA LEU A 115 4.47 -1.64 6.44
C LEU A 115 3.57 -0.46 6.06
N ALA A 116 3.86 0.72 6.61
CA ALA A 116 3.04 1.90 6.35
C ALA A 116 3.41 2.52 4.99
N HIS A 117 2.44 2.67 4.08
CA HIS A 117 2.64 3.52 2.91
C HIS A 117 2.64 4.99 3.35
N LEU A 118 3.55 5.77 2.81
CA LEU A 118 3.62 7.21 3.02
C LEU A 118 3.96 7.92 1.71
N THR A 119 3.17 8.91 1.35
CA THR A 119 3.40 9.72 0.14
C THR A 119 4.03 11.06 0.49
N CYS A 120 4.89 11.57 -0.37
CA CYS A 120 5.47 12.92 -0.19
C CYS A 120 4.68 14.02 -0.91
N ALA A 121 3.92 13.68 -1.95
CA ALA A 121 3.09 14.65 -2.65
C ALA A 121 2.06 15.31 -1.73
N ALA A 122 1.83 16.60 -1.91
CA ALA A 122 0.88 17.40 -1.15
C ALA A 122 1.15 17.49 0.37
N HIS A 123 2.38 17.20 0.81
CA HIS A 123 2.79 17.34 2.20
C HIS A 123 3.93 18.34 2.37
N GLY A 124 3.83 19.20 3.38
CA GLY A 124 4.97 19.97 3.86
C GLY A 124 5.97 19.08 4.62
N ARG A 125 7.27 19.42 4.55
CA ARG A 125 8.32 18.67 5.26
C ARG A 125 8.06 18.55 6.77
N ALA A 126 7.58 19.63 7.39
CA ALA A 126 7.26 19.64 8.83
C ALA A 126 6.12 18.66 9.17
N GLU A 127 5.12 18.56 8.28
CA GLU A 127 4.00 17.63 8.42
C GLU A 127 4.47 16.17 8.31
N LEU A 128 5.35 15.87 7.35
CA LEU A 128 5.96 14.55 7.20
C LEU A 128 6.78 14.17 8.43
N ILE A 129 7.57 15.09 8.98
CA ILE A 129 8.33 14.87 10.22
C ILE A 129 7.40 14.55 11.39
N ASP A 130 6.32 15.31 11.55
CA ASP A 130 5.35 15.05 12.63
C ASP A 130 4.67 13.69 12.47
N LEU A 131 4.20 13.36 11.27
CA LEU A 131 3.55 12.08 10.97
C LEU A 131 4.50 10.91 11.21
N MET A 132 5.72 10.97 10.68
CA MET A 132 6.74 9.94 10.91
C MET A 132 7.14 9.84 12.38
N GLY A 133 7.21 10.98 13.08
CA GLY A 133 7.42 11.00 14.53
C GLY A 133 6.29 10.31 15.31
N ARG A 134 5.02 10.47 14.88
CA ARG A 134 3.89 9.73 15.45
C ARG A 134 4.03 8.22 15.20
N TYR A 135 4.39 7.81 13.98
CA TYR A 135 4.64 6.41 13.64
C TYR A 135 5.73 5.79 14.52
N ARG A 136 6.90 6.46 14.64
CA ARG A 136 8.00 5.98 15.49
C ARG A 136 7.57 5.83 16.96
N ARG A 137 6.85 6.80 17.51
CA ARG A 137 6.32 6.72 18.89
C ARG A 137 5.33 5.58 19.08
N ALA A 138 4.58 5.23 18.03
CA ALA A 138 3.66 4.09 18.05
C ALA A 138 4.35 2.74 17.82
N GLY A 139 5.66 2.70 17.52
CA GLY A 139 6.40 1.46 17.24
C GLY A 139 6.32 0.99 15.79
N VAL A 140 5.97 1.89 14.85
CA VAL A 140 6.02 1.60 13.42
C VAL A 140 7.43 1.83 12.92
N ASP A 141 8.10 0.77 12.50
CA ASP A 141 9.50 0.75 12.10
C ASP A 141 9.71 0.62 10.59
N ASN A 142 8.64 0.34 9.84
CA ASN A 142 8.74 0.07 8.41
C ASN A 142 7.85 1.02 7.59
N LEU A 143 8.43 1.65 6.56
CA LEU A 143 7.75 2.54 5.63
C LEU A 143 7.93 2.10 4.18
N LEU A 144 6.91 2.26 3.37
CA LEU A 144 7.03 2.28 1.90
C LEU A 144 6.94 3.74 1.45
N ALA A 145 8.08 4.29 1.02
CA ALA A 145 8.19 5.66 0.57
C ALA A 145 7.68 5.80 -0.88
N LEU A 146 6.66 6.63 -1.06
CA LEU A 146 5.97 6.85 -2.32
C LEU A 146 5.99 8.34 -2.72
N HIS A 147 5.90 8.63 -4.02
CA HIS A 147 5.59 9.99 -4.45
C HIS A 147 4.14 10.34 -4.10
N GLY A 148 3.20 9.50 -4.50
CA GLY A 148 1.76 9.68 -4.40
C GLY A 148 1.16 10.20 -5.73
N ASP A 149 -0.02 9.70 -6.04
CA ASP A 149 -0.77 10.06 -7.24
C ASP A 149 -1.84 11.09 -6.92
N PRO A 150 -2.20 11.95 -7.89
CA PRO A 150 -3.34 12.85 -7.73
C PRO A 150 -4.64 12.05 -7.54
N PRO A 151 -5.61 12.55 -6.76
CA PRO A 151 -6.92 11.90 -6.66
C PRO A 151 -7.58 11.83 -8.05
N LEU A 152 -8.21 10.69 -8.37
CA LEU A 152 -8.90 10.48 -9.66
C LEU A 152 -10.01 11.52 -9.95
N SER A 153 -10.55 12.13 -8.90
CA SER A 153 -11.59 13.17 -8.99
C SER A 153 -11.03 14.59 -8.98
N ALA A 154 -9.71 14.76 -8.86
CA ALA A 154 -9.12 16.09 -8.81
C ALA A 154 -9.13 16.69 -10.21
N THR A 155 -9.85 17.79 -10.36
CA THR A 155 -9.77 18.69 -11.52
C THR A 155 -8.61 19.68 -11.39
N GLU A 156 -7.99 19.73 -10.23
CA GLU A 156 -6.87 20.60 -9.89
C GLU A 156 -5.62 19.73 -9.64
N GLU A 157 -4.47 20.28 -10.00
CA GLU A 157 -3.18 19.70 -9.63
C GLU A 157 -3.05 19.63 -8.11
N LEU A 158 -2.39 18.56 -7.61
CA LEU A 158 -2.07 18.50 -6.19
C LEU A 158 -1.20 19.70 -5.81
N PRO A 159 -1.39 20.29 -4.62
CA PRO A 159 -0.44 21.27 -4.12
C PRO A 159 0.99 20.69 -4.15
N GLU A 160 1.95 21.48 -4.59
CA GLU A 160 3.35 21.06 -4.51
C GLU A 160 3.71 20.81 -3.04
N GLY A 161 4.19 19.59 -2.76
CA GLY A 161 4.80 19.28 -1.48
C GLY A 161 6.24 19.78 -1.41
N ASP A 162 6.81 19.83 -0.21
CA ASP A 162 8.22 20.22 -0.03
C ASP A 162 9.20 19.14 -0.55
N LEU A 163 8.74 17.89 -0.71
CA LEU A 163 9.51 16.79 -1.30
C LEU A 163 8.92 16.44 -2.67
N ARG A 164 9.79 16.43 -3.67
CA ARG A 164 9.40 16.23 -5.06
C ARG A 164 9.44 14.77 -5.51
N TYR A 165 10.28 13.94 -4.85
CA TYR A 165 10.51 12.55 -5.24
C TYR A 165 10.51 11.62 -4.03
N ALA A 166 10.09 10.39 -4.23
CA ALA A 166 10.08 9.35 -3.18
C ALA A 166 11.47 9.13 -2.54
N VAL A 167 12.57 9.30 -3.28
CA VAL A 167 13.93 9.19 -2.75
C VAL A 167 14.23 10.22 -1.66
N GLU A 168 13.64 11.41 -1.74
CA GLU A 168 13.79 12.44 -0.70
C GLU A 168 13.05 12.03 0.58
N LEU A 169 11.90 11.34 0.43
CA LEU A 169 11.19 10.76 1.57
C LEU A 169 11.98 9.59 2.19
N VAL A 170 12.66 8.77 1.38
CA VAL A 170 13.59 7.74 1.90
C VAL A 170 14.66 8.37 2.78
N ARG A 171 15.32 9.43 2.31
CA ARG A 171 16.36 10.14 3.08
C ARG A 171 15.80 10.72 4.37
N LEU A 172 14.65 11.37 4.31
CA LEU A 172 13.98 11.90 5.50
C LEU A 172 13.63 10.79 6.50
N ALA A 173 13.15 9.64 6.04
CA ALA A 173 12.86 8.50 6.91
C ALA A 173 14.14 7.97 7.59
N ARG A 174 15.27 7.93 6.88
CA ARG A 174 16.58 7.59 7.45
C ARG A 174 17.05 8.59 8.50
N GLU A 175 16.92 9.90 8.23
CA GLU A 175 17.23 10.97 9.20
C GLU A 175 16.41 10.80 10.50
N LEU A 176 15.17 10.30 10.40
CA LEU A 176 14.29 10.06 11.53
C LEU A 176 14.43 8.65 12.15
N GLY A 177 15.41 7.86 11.69
CA GLY A 177 15.78 6.58 12.28
C GLY A 177 14.84 5.42 11.97
N PHE A 178 14.15 5.42 10.82
CA PHE A 178 13.40 4.25 10.37
C PHE A 178 14.35 3.13 9.94
N PRO A 179 14.27 1.93 10.53
CA PRO A 179 15.17 0.84 10.21
C PRO A 179 14.78 0.08 8.93
N GLY A 180 13.52 0.16 8.49
CA GLY A 180 13.01 -0.49 7.29
C GLY A 180 12.33 0.51 6.34
N VAL A 181 12.94 0.81 5.20
CA VAL A 181 12.36 1.74 4.20
C VAL A 181 12.38 1.10 2.82
N GLY A 182 11.19 0.81 2.29
CA GLY A 182 11.00 0.33 0.93
C GLY A 182 10.60 1.43 -0.04
N VAL A 183 10.67 1.12 -1.34
CA VAL A 183 10.21 1.98 -2.43
C VAL A 183 9.37 1.19 -3.43
N ALA A 184 8.44 1.87 -4.12
CA ALA A 184 7.69 1.23 -5.20
C ALA A 184 8.53 1.17 -6.49
N LEU A 185 8.36 0.10 -7.26
CA LEU A 185 8.99 -0.11 -8.56
C LEU A 185 7.93 -0.48 -9.61
N HIS A 186 8.20 -0.19 -10.87
CA HIS A 186 7.28 -0.43 -11.99
C HIS A 186 7.93 -1.33 -13.04
N PRO A 187 7.60 -2.63 -13.11
CA PRO A 187 8.22 -3.56 -14.07
C PRO A 187 8.02 -3.16 -15.52
N GLU A 188 6.83 -2.66 -15.87
CA GLU A 188 6.51 -2.20 -17.22
C GLU A 188 6.85 -0.71 -17.46
N GLY A 189 7.34 0.00 -16.44
CA GLY A 189 7.65 1.42 -16.46
C GLY A 189 6.55 2.28 -15.84
N HIS A 190 6.93 3.42 -15.31
CA HIS A 190 5.99 4.37 -14.73
C HIS A 190 5.26 5.13 -15.86
N PRO A 191 3.91 5.23 -15.83
CA PRO A 191 3.14 5.84 -16.93
C PRO A 191 3.50 7.31 -17.19
N ALA A 192 3.96 8.04 -16.18
CA ALA A 192 4.40 9.43 -16.32
C ALA A 192 5.90 9.58 -16.69
N ALA A 193 6.61 8.49 -16.94
CA ALA A 193 8.02 8.57 -17.30
C ALA A 193 8.21 9.08 -18.73
N MET A 194 9.19 9.96 -18.94
CA MET A 194 9.50 10.51 -20.27
C MET A 194 10.07 9.46 -21.23
N SER A 195 10.74 8.43 -20.71
CA SER A 195 11.28 7.31 -21.46
C SER A 195 11.61 6.15 -20.52
N ARG A 196 11.75 4.93 -21.06
CA ARG A 196 12.15 3.74 -20.29
C ARG A 196 13.50 3.94 -19.60
N GLU A 197 14.46 4.53 -20.28
CA GLU A 197 15.79 4.81 -19.74
C GLU A 197 15.76 5.80 -18.58
N ALA A 198 14.96 6.88 -18.70
CA ALA A 198 14.76 7.84 -17.62
C ALA A 198 14.08 7.19 -16.41
N ASP A 199 13.11 6.33 -16.63
CA ASP A 199 12.41 5.59 -15.58
C ASP A 199 13.35 4.64 -14.84
N TRP A 200 14.12 3.82 -15.55
CA TRP A 200 15.11 2.94 -14.94
C TRP A 200 16.14 3.68 -14.09
N LYS A 201 16.61 4.84 -14.58
CA LYS A 201 17.51 5.71 -13.81
C LYS A 201 16.86 6.18 -12.49
N HIS A 202 15.59 6.57 -12.53
CA HIS A 202 14.87 6.99 -11.32
C HIS A 202 14.57 5.81 -10.38
N GLN A 203 14.19 4.65 -10.92
CA GLN A 203 13.93 3.46 -10.14
C GLN A 203 15.19 2.94 -9.45
N SER A 204 16.32 2.84 -10.16
CA SER A 204 17.60 2.42 -9.59
C SER A 204 18.11 3.40 -8.53
N ALA A 205 18.01 4.70 -8.77
CA ALA A 205 18.46 5.71 -7.80
C ALA A 205 17.68 5.63 -6.47
N LYS A 206 16.36 5.42 -6.50
CA LYS A 206 15.59 5.27 -5.26
C LYS A 206 15.80 3.91 -4.59
N LEU A 207 15.96 2.82 -5.36
CA LEU A 207 16.21 1.49 -4.82
C LEU A 207 17.59 1.41 -4.15
N ALA A 208 18.62 2.08 -4.70
CA ALA A 208 19.95 2.13 -4.12
C ALA A 208 20.01 2.77 -2.71
N GLU A 209 19.03 3.60 -2.36
CA GLU A 209 18.91 4.23 -1.04
C GLU A 209 17.92 3.54 -0.11
N ALA A 210 17.14 2.58 -0.64
CA ALA A 210 16.12 1.83 0.09
C ALA A 210 16.65 0.45 0.56
N ASP A 211 15.90 -0.20 1.45
CA ASP A 211 16.23 -1.55 1.92
C ASP A 211 15.61 -2.64 1.02
N PHE A 212 14.52 -2.32 0.32
CA PHE A 212 13.85 -3.21 -0.63
C PHE A 212 13.01 -2.40 -1.62
N GLY A 213 12.72 -3.03 -2.76
CA GLY A 213 11.72 -2.55 -3.72
C GLY A 213 10.47 -3.41 -3.70
N LEU A 214 9.29 -2.81 -3.82
CA LEU A 214 8.02 -3.49 -3.98
C LEU A 214 7.44 -3.11 -5.35
N THR A 215 7.18 -4.10 -6.23
CA THR A 215 6.71 -3.75 -7.57
C THR A 215 5.23 -3.46 -7.61
N GLN A 216 4.81 -2.60 -8.56
CA GLN A 216 3.44 -2.58 -9.05
C GLN A 216 3.07 -3.98 -9.58
N PHE A 217 1.77 -4.35 -9.58
CA PHE A 217 1.36 -5.62 -10.17
C PHE A 217 1.66 -5.64 -11.68
N PHE A 218 1.86 -6.84 -12.19
CA PHE A 218 2.16 -7.12 -13.60
C PHE A 218 1.64 -8.52 -13.94
N HIS A 219 1.60 -8.86 -15.23
CA HIS A 219 1.03 -10.12 -15.69
C HIS A 219 2.04 -11.05 -16.41
N ARG A 220 3.27 -10.60 -16.63
CA ARG A 220 4.35 -11.39 -17.26
C ARG A 220 5.57 -11.40 -16.37
N ALA A 221 6.04 -12.59 -15.98
CA ALA A 221 7.23 -12.73 -15.15
C ALA A 221 8.50 -12.13 -15.79
N ASP A 222 8.54 -12.08 -17.13
CA ASP A 222 9.68 -11.49 -17.85
C ASP A 222 9.85 -10.00 -17.58
N ASP A 223 8.75 -9.26 -17.36
CA ASP A 223 8.80 -7.83 -17.01
C ASP A 223 9.48 -7.62 -15.63
N TYR A 224 9.21 -8.52 -14.69
CA TYR A 224 9.86 -8.51 -13.38
C TYR A 224 11.35 -8.85 -13.48
N PHE A 225 11.70 -9.91 -14.19
CA PHE A 225 13.10 -10.32 -14.32
C PHE A 225 13.93 -9.26 -15.06
N ALA A 226 13.38 -8.66 -16.12
CA ALA A 226 14.05 -7.56 -16.82
C ALA A 226 14.27 -6.33 -15.90
N LEU A 227 13.29 -6.00 -15.03
CA LEU A 227 13.47 -4.95 -14.02
C LEU A 227 14.60 -5.30 -13.06
N VAL A 228 14.61 -6.51 -12.49
CA VAL A 228 15.63 -6.93 -11.50
C VAL A 228 17.03 -6.89 -12.14
N GLU A 229 17.19 -7.43 -13.35
CA GLU A 229 18.46 -7.39 -14.09
C GLU A 229 18.94 -5.96 -14.31
N GLU A 230 18.05 -5.05 -14.73
CA GLU A 230 18.37 -3.65 -14.95
C GLU A 230 18.74 -2.91 -13.66
N MET A 231 18.04 -3.19 -12.53
CA MET A 231 18.39 -2.61 -11.23
C MET A 231 19.81 -3.04 -10.80
N HIS A 232 20.12 -4.33 -10.90
CA HIS A 232 21.47 -4.85 -10.60
C HIS A 232 22.53 -4.26 -11.53
N ALA A 233 22.29 -4.17 -12.83
CA ALA A 233 23.22 -3.58 -13.79
C ALA A 233 23.55 -2.10 -13.46
N ARG A 234 22.65 -1.42 -12.74
CA ARG A 234 22.83 -0.04 -12.29
C ARG A 234 23.35 0.06 -10.85
N GLY A 235 23.70 -1.06 -10.21
CA GLY A 235 24.25 -1.11 -8.85
C GLY A 235 23.21 -0.91 -7.74
N ALA A 236 21.94 -1.19 -8.01
CA ALA A 236 20.88 -1.17 -7.01
C ALA A 236 20.49 -2.61 -6.65
N ASP A 237 21.17 -3.16 -5.62
CA ASP A 237 21.15 -4.59 -5.27
C ASP A 237 20.15 -4.95 -4.16
N ALA A 238 19.37 -3.98 -3.66
CA ALA A 238 18.33 -4.26 -2.68
C ALA A 238 17.27 -5.23 -3.25
N PRO A 239 16.74 -6.17 -2.44
CA PRO A 239 15.78 -7.15 -2.91
C PRO A 239 14.52 -6.50 -3.50
N VAL A 240 14.09 -7.02 -4.64
CA VAL A 240 12.86 -6.58 -5.33
C VAL A 240 11.76 -7.62 -5.08
N LEU A 241 10.65 -7.18 -4.49
CA LEU A 241 9.51 -8.01 -4.13
C LEU A 241 8.44 -7.92 -5.21
N PRO A 242 8.06 -9.03 -5.88
CA PRO A 242 7.05 -8.98 -6.94
C PRO A 242 5.65 -8.82 -6.37
N GLY A 243 4.93 -7.82 -6.87
CA GLY A 243 3.54 -7.56 -6.58
C GLY A 243 2.62 -8.35 -7.51
N VAL A 244 1.72 -9.15 -6.97
CA VAL A 244 0.77 -9.98 -7.71
C VAL A 244 -0.66 -9.62 -7.34
N MET A 245 -1.52 -9.41 -8.34
CA MET A 245 -2.93 -9.12 -8.14
C MET A 245 -3.78 -10.23 -8.79
N PRO A 246 -4.36 -11.16 -8.01
CA PRO A 246 -5.27 -12.16 -8.56
C PRO A 246 -6.51 -11.49 -9.16
N ILE A 247 -6.83 -11.81 -10.42
CA ILE A 247 -7.96 -11.19 -11.13
C ILE A 247 -9.26 -11.84 -10.67
N THR A 248 -10.18 -11.03 -10.17
CA THR A 248 -11.51 -11.49 -9.74
C THR A 248 -12.65 -10.76 -10.43
N ASN A 249 -12.34 -9.70 -11.19
CA ASN A 249 -13.31 -8.90 -11.92
C ASN A 249 -12.62 -8.23 -13.12
N VAL A 250 -13.17 -8.44 -14.34
CA VAL A 250 -12.58 -7.94 -15.58
C VAL A 250 -12.52 -6.42 -15.61
N ARG A 251 -13.64 -5.72 -15.34
CA ARG A 251 -13.67 -4.25 -15.38
C ARG A 251 -12.76 -3.62 -14.35
N GLN A 252 -12.57 -4.30 -13.22
CA GLN A 252 -11.67 -3.80 -12.17
C GLN A 252 -10.22 -3.91 -12.60
N VAL A 253 -9.78 -5.05 -13.15
CA VAL A 253 -8.39 -5.20 -13.61
C VAL A 253 -8.08 -4.29 -14.78
N GLU A 254 -8.98 -4.14 -15.76
CA GLU A 254 -8.82 -3.19 -16.87
C GLU A 254 -8.61 -1.76 -16.38
N ARG A 255 -9.46 -1.31 -15.43
CA ARG A 255 -9.33 0.02 -14.84
C ARG A 255 -8.00 0.18 -14.09
N MET A 256 -7.59 -0.80 -13.28
CA MET A 256 -6.35 -0.73 -12.53
C MET A 256 -5.14 -0.79 -13.44
N ALA A 257 -5.16 -1.62 -14.48
CA ALA A 257 -4.12 -1.69 -15.50
C ALA A 257 -3.95 -0.35 -16.23
N ALA A 258 -5.06 0.26 -16.65
CA ALA A 258 -5.03 1.59 -17.28
C ALA A 258 -4.44 2.69 -16.37
N MET A 259 -4.72 2.64 -15.06
CA MET A 259 -4.21 3.60 -14.09
C MET A 259 -2.73 3.41 -13.77
N SER A 260 -2.28 2.16 -13.70
CA SER A 260 -0.89 1.81 -13.33
C SER A 260 0.06 1.73 -14.53
N GLY A 261 -0.47 1.79 -15.75
CA GLY A 261 0.32 1.55 -16.97
C GLY A 261 0.69 0.08 -17.19
N THR A 262 0.01 -0.84 -16.50
CA THR A 262 0.25 -2.28 -16.62
C THR A 262 -0.50 -2.84 -17.84
N SER A 263 0.13 -3.74 -18.58
CA SER A 263 -0.45 -4.40 -19.74
C SER A 263 -1.12 -5.73 -19.35
N ILE A 264 -2.34 -5.96 -19.84
CA ILE A 264 -2.96 -7.29 -19.77
C ILE A 264 -2.56 -8.05 -21.07
N PRO A 265 -1.86 -9.21 -20.99
CA PRO A 265 -1.51 -9.99 -22.18
C PRO A 265 -2.76 -10.39 -22.98
N ASP A 266 -2.67 -10.34 -24.32
CA ASP A 266 -3.82 -10.59 -25.21
C ASP A 266 -4.51 -11.93 -24.91
N GLU A 267 -3.72 -13.01 -24.75
CA GLU A 267 -4.25 -14.34 -24.40
C GLU A 267 -5.04 -14.35 -23.08
N LEU A 268 -4.55 -13.63 -22.07
CA LEU A 268 -5.25 -13.48 -20.78
C LEU A 268 -6.53 -12.65 -20.94
N GLY A 269 -6.45 -11.56 -21.68
CA GLY A 269 -7.58 -10.69 -22.00
C GLY A 269 -8.70 -11.46 -22.70
N GLU A 270 -8.37 -12.25 -23.73
CA GLU A 270 -9.32 -13.10 -24.47
C GLU A 270 -9.99 -14.13 -23.56
N LYS A 271 -9.22 -14.83 -22.70
CA LYS A 271 -9.75 -15.80 -21.72
C LYS A 271 -10.72 -15.14 -20.74
N LEU A 272 -10.38 -13.96 -20.23
CA LEU A 272 -11.21 -13.21 -19.29
C LEU A 272 -12.50 -12.70 -19.95
N LEU A 273 -12.41 -12.17 -21.17
CA LEU A 273 -13.57 -11.68 -21.92
C LEU A 273 -14.54 -12.81 -22.29
N ALA A 274 -14.04 -13.99 -22.61
CA ALA A 274 -14.88 -15.17 -22.92
C ALA A 274 -15.77 -15.62 -21.75
N VAL A 275 -15.44 -15.21 -20.51
CA VAL A 275 -16.17 -15.58 -19.29
C VAL A 275 -16.62 -14.37 -18.48
N ALA A 276 -16.62 -13.17 -19.06
CA ALA A 276 -16.80 -11.90 -18.33
C ALA A 276 -18.16 -11.76 -17.61
N ASP A 277 -19.19 -12.46 -18.07
CA ASP A 277 -20.53 -12.54 -17.50
C ASP A 277 -20.66 -13.58 -16.36
N ARG A 278 -19.61 -14.36 -16.09
CA ARG A 278 -19.58 -15.42 -15.06
C ARG A 278 -18.47 -15.17 -14.04
N PRO A 279 -18.77 -14.49 -12.92
CA PRO A 279 -17.76 -14.06 -11.95
C PRO A 279 -16.93 -15.19 -11.33
N ASP A 280 -17.51 -16.38 -11.17
CA ASP A 280 -16.86 -17.59 -10.69
C ASP A 280 -15.75 -18.05 -11.68
N LEU A 281 -16.04 -18.05 -12.98
CA LEU A 281 -15.07 -18.41 -14.00
C LEU A 281 -14.01 -17.32 -14.23
N VAL A 282 -14.38 -16.03 -14.11
CA VAL A 282 -13.39 -14.94 -14.10
C VAL A 282 -12.38 -15.16 -12.98
N ARG A 283 -12.87 -15.47 -11.76
CA ARG A 283 -11.99 -15.77 -10.64
C ARG A 283 -11.13 -17.00 -10.88
N GLN A 284 -11.69 -18.07 -11.46
CA GLN A 284 -10.93 -19.29 -11.80
C GLN A 284 -9.78 -18.98 -12.77
N VAL A 285 -10.03 -18.26 -13.86
CA VAL A 285 -9.00 -17.85 -14.83
C VAL A 285 -7.95 -16.97 -14.16
N GLY A 286 -8.38 -16.02 -13.32
CA GLY A 286 -7.48 -15.12 -12.61
C GLY A 286 -6.58 -15.81 -11.58
N VAL A 287 -7.12 -16.78 -10.83
CA VAL A 287 -6.37 -17.59 -9.86
C VAL A 287 -5.38 -18.52 -10.59
N GLU A 288 -5.80 -19.17 -11.68
CA GLU A 288 -4.91 -20.00 -12.50
C GLU A 288 -3.73 -19.19 -13.04
N HIS A 289 -4.01 -18.04 -13.66
CA HIS A 289 -2.97 -17.14 -14.15
C HIS A 289 -2.02 -16.69 -13.05
N ALA A 290 -2.54 -16.20 -11.92
CA ALA A 290 -1.73 -15.75 -10.78
C ALA A 290 -0.87 -16.89 -10.21
N THR A 291 -1.41 -18.11 -10.14
CA THR A 291 -0.66 -19.30 -9.69
C THR A 291 0.52 -19.60 -10.60
N LEU A 292 0.31 -19.59 -11.91
CA LEU A 292 1.38 -19.82 -12.91
C LEU A 292 2.44 -18.73 -12.86
N LEU A 293 2.02 -17.46 -12.76
CA LEU A 293 2.92 -16.32 -12.59
C LEU A 293 3.77 -16.47 -11.32
N CYS A 294 3.15 -16.76 -10.18
CA CYS A 294 3.84 -16.94 -8.91
C CYS A 294 4.85 -18.08 -8.94
N ARG A 295 4.51 -19.23 -9.54
CA ARG A 295 5.46 -20.35 -9.73
C ARG A 295 6.69 -19.89 -10.51
N ARG A 296 6.47 -19.25 -11.66
CA ARG A 296 7.57 -18.77 -12.50
C ARG A 296 8.46 -17.76 -11.78
N LEU A 297 7.87 -16.85 -10.99
CA LEU A 297 8.61 -15.89 -10.16
C LEU A 297 9.47 -16.59 -9.12
N LEU A 298 8.91 -17.52 -8.35
CA LEU A 298 9.62 -18.27 -7.31
C LEU A 298 10.71 -19.17 -7.89
N ASP A 299 10.43 -19.86 -9.00
CA ASP A 299 11.41 -20.71 -9.69
C ASP A 299 12.54 -19.88 -10.31
N GLY A 300 12.28 -18.65 -10.69
CA GLY A 300 13.27 -17.68 -11.18
C GLY A 300 14.03 -16.93 -10.08
N GLY A 301 13.81 -17.27 -8.80
CA GLY A 301 14.57 -16.73 -7.67
C GLY A 301 13.99 -15.50 -7.00
N ALA A 302 12.72 -15.16 -7.24
CA ALA A 302 12.06 -14.11 -6.47
C ALA A 302 12.07 -14.48 -4.97
N PRO A 303 12.36 -13.51 -4.05
CA PRO A 303 12.55 -13.79 -2.63
C PRO A 303 11.26 -14.21 -1.93
N GLY A 304 10.11 -13.85 -2.46
CA GLY A 304 8.77 -14.14 -1.96
C GLY A 304 7.73 -13.47 -2.84
N LEU A 305 6.50 -13.37 -2.35
CA LEU A 305 5.36 -12.83 -3.10
C LEU A 305 4.63 -11.78 -2.26
N HIS A 306 4.27 -10.69 -2.90
CA HIS A 306 3.39 -9.67 -2.31
C HIS A 306 2.06 -9.64 -3.05
N PHE A 307 0.92 -9.77 -2.32
CA PHE A 307 -0.40 -9.84 -2.95
C PHE A 307 -1.21 -8.57 -2.71
N TYR A 308 -1.70 -7.98 -3.79
CA TYR A 308 -2.71 -6.93 -3.79
C TYR A 308 -4.08 -7.55 -3.59
N THR A 309 -4.53 -7.64 -2.33
CA THR A 309 -5.72 -8.43 -1.96
C THR A 309 -7.04 -7.71 -2.17
N MET A 310 -7.03 -6.38 -2.26
CA MET A 310 -8.23 -5.54 -2.32
C MET A 310 -9.19 -5.78 -1.13
N ASN A 311 -8.65 -6.11 0.05
CA ASN A 311 -9.37 -6.57 1.24
C ASN A 311 -10.24 -7.82 1.00
N ARG A 312 -9.82 -8.71 0.08
CA ARG A 312 -10.50 -9.97 -0.24
C ARG A 312 -9.49 -11.10 -0.24
N ALA A 313 -9.54 -11.95 0.77
CA ALA A 313 -8.56 -13.02 0.96
C ALA A 313 -8.75 -14.20 -0.03
N ALA A 314 -9.98 -14.54 -0.40
CA ALA A 314 -10.33 -15.80 -1.04
C ALA A 314 -9.47 -16.20 -2.26
N ALA A 315 -9.25 -15.27 -3.21
CA ALA A 315 -8.42 -15.57 -4.40
C ALA A 315 -6.93 -15.74 -4.04
N THR A 316 -6.43 -14.92 -3.12
CA THR A 316 -5.04 -15.01 -2.63
C THR A 316 -4.81 -16.32 -1.87
N MET A 317 -5.74 -16.71 -1.00
CA MET A 317 -5.69 -17.99 -0.27
C MET A 317 -5.65 -19.17 -1.23
N GLU A 318 -6.45 -19.14 -2.30
CA GLU A 318 -6.48 -20.20 -3.33
C GLU A 318 -5.16 -20.27 -4.11
N VAL A 319 -4.59 -19.12 -4.50
CA VAL A 319 -3.25 -19.07 -5.12
C VAL A 319 -2.19 -19.65 -4.19
N CYS A 320 -2.18 -19.25 -2.91
CA CYS A 320 -1.23 -19.78 -1.91
C CYS A 320 -1.38 -21.30 -1.72
N ALA A 321 -2.61 -21.80 -1.65
CA ALA A 321 -2.88 -23.25 -1.56
C ALA A 321 -2.37 -24.00 -2.80
N ASN A 322 -2.60 -23.46 -4.01
CA ASN A 322 -2.09 -24.04 -5.25
C ASN A 322 -0.56 -24.06 -5.36
N LEU A 323 0.11 -23.18 -4.61
CA LEU A 323 1.58 -23.12 -4.50
C LEU A 323 2.13 -24.04 -3.41
N GLY A 324 1.26 -24.75 -2.65
CA GLY A 324 1.65 -25.55 -1.50
C GLY A 324 2.04 -24.70 -0.28
N TRP A 325 1.54 -23.47 -0.18
CA TRP A 325 1.76 -22.63 0.99
C TRP A 325 0.81 -23.05 2.10
N GLU A 326 1.35 -23.75 3.08
CA GLU A 326 0.56 -24.25 4.21
C GLU A 326 0.32 -23.15 5.25
N SER A 327 -0.87 -23.17 5.85
CA SER A 327 -1.17 -22.30 6.98
C SER A 327 -0.24 -22.58 8.16
N ALA A 328 0.29 -21.54 8.79
CA ALA A 328 1.13 -21.64 9.99
C ALA A 328 0.41 -22.31 11.18
N ALA A 329 -0.91 -22.46 11.12
CA ALA A 329 -1.73 -23.12 12.15
C ALA A 329 -1.60 -24.67 12.19
N VAL A 330 -0.85 -25.26 11.25
CA VAL A 330 -0.71 -26.75 11.14
C VAL A 330 0.66 -27.24 11.69
N ARG A 331 1.47 -26.36 12.27
CA ARG A 331 2.76 -26.77 12.87
C ARG A 331 2.77 -26.69 14.37
#